data_bbb350b2400c570600b3838275b8de9f
#
_entry.id   bbb350b2400c570600b3838275b8de9f
#
_cell.length_a   1.000
_cell.length_b   1.000
_cell.length_c   1.000
_cell.angle_alpha   90.00
_cell.angle_beta   90.00
_cell.angle_gamma   90.00
#
_symmetry.space_group_name_H-M   'P 1'
#
loop_
_entity.id
_entity.type
_entity.pdbx_description
1 polymer ?
#
loop_
_entity_poly.entity_id
_entity_poly.type
_entity_poly.pdbx_seq_one_letter_code
_entity_poly.pdbx_strand_id
1 'polypeptide(L)'
;PVGLNDAMKLAKGEIIIVFDADYRPARNMLKQIALGFEDPQVGAVMGRVIPYNTNTNMLTRLINLERSGGYQVDQQARYNLKTIPQYGGTVGGFRKDFLLETGGFNPKVLAEDTELTYRLFTNGWKVVYANSAECYEESPESWNVRGRQIRRWSRGHNEVLFRYLIPTITTPYMGLFQKIDGLFLLFIYAVPVFLLVGWVVSLGLFFLGEMQIFSGWWVILFLGIYNSLGNFAPFFEIGTSLIIDGLPGEALLLPLMMFNFFFYMWNISLGFWDA
;
A
#
# COMPACT_ATOMS: atom_id res chain seq x y z
N PRO A 1 -1.13 -12.78 -13.37
CA PRO A 1 0.20 -13.42 -13.22
C PRO A 1 0.57 -14.36 -14.37
N VAL A 2 -0.35 -15.25 -14.83
CA VAL A 2 -0.05 -16.21 -15.91
C VAL A 2 0.35 -15.48 -17.18
N GLY A 3 -0.44 -14.51 -17.66
CA GLY A 3 -0.11 -13.71 -18.84
C GLY A 3 1.19 -12.91 -18.71
N LEU A 4 1.52 -12.42 -17.50
CA LEU A 4 2.80 -11.75 -17.23
C LEU A 4 3.98 -12.74 -17.37
N ASN A 5 3.83 -13.95 -16.84
CA ASN A 5 4.85 -15.00 -16.97
C ASN A 5 5.07 -15.42 -18.43
N ASP A 6 4.01 -15.49 -19.23
CA ASP A 6 4.13 -15.82 -20.66
C ASP A 6 4.77 -14.67 -21.44
N ALA A 7 4.38 -13.43 -21.16
CA ALA A 7 5.02 -12.24 -21.75
C ALA A 7 6.52 -12.14 -21.39
N MET A 8 6.87 -12.47 -20.14
CA MET A 8 8.26 -12.48 -19.67
C MET A 8 9.15 -13.42 -20.46
N LYS A 9 8.64 -14.57 -20.93
CA LYS A 9 9.39 -15.51 -21.78
C LYS A 9 9.75 -14.90 -23.14
N LEU A 10 8.90 -14.01 -23.64
CA LEU A 10 9.10 -13.30 -24.91
C LEU A 10 9.96 -12.04 -24.78
N ALA A 11 10.07 -11.49 -23.60
CA ALA A 11 10.82 -10.27 -23.33
C ALA A 11 12.33 -10.52 -23.55
N LYS A 12 13.02 -9.61 -24.27
CA LYS A 12 14.44 -9.70 -24.58
C LYS A 12 15.31 -8.82 -23.69
N GLY A 13 14.71 -7.83 -23.00
CA GLY A 13 15.42 -6.88 -22.15
C GLY A 13 15.89 -7.51 -20.83
N GLU A 14 16.92 -6.93 -20.22
CA GLU A 14 17.43 -7.28 -18.90
C GLU A 14 16.48 -6.82 -17.78
N ILE A 15 15.74 -5.74 -18.04
CA ILE A 15 14.77 -5.15 -17.15
C ILE A 15 13.38 -5.30 -17.78
N ILE A 16 12.44 -5.83 -17.00
CA ILE A 16 11.04 -5.97 -17.39
C ILE A 16 10.24 -4.94 -16.61
N ILE A 17 9.50 -4.08 -17.34
CA ILE A 17 8.62 -3.08 -16.71
C ILE A 17 7.18 -3.47 -16.99
N VAL A 18 6.35 -3.46 -15.93
CA VAL A 18 4.94 -3.86 -15.97
C VAL A 18 4.05 -2.62 -15.86
N PHE A 19 3.08 -2.51 -16.77
CA PHE A 19 2.03 -1.51 -16.76
C PHE A 19 0.67 -2.17 -16.93
N ASP A 20 -0.33 -1.65 -16.23
CA ASP A 20 -1.72 -1.93 -16.58
C ASP A 20 -2.08 -1.27 -17.91
N ALA A 21 -3.02 -1.85 -18.65
CA ALA A 21 -3.32 -1.44 -20.03
C ALA A 21 -3.92 -0.03 -20.15
N ASP A 22 -4.48 0.48 -19.07
CA ASP A 22 -5.11 1.81 -18.94
C ASP A 22 -4.16 2.87 -18.37
N TYR A 23 -2.91 2.50 -18.07
CA TYR A 23 -1.90 3.42 -17.53
C TYR A 23 -1.17 4.19 -18.62
N ARG A 24 -0.82 5.44 -18.30
CA ARG A 24 -0.15 6.39 -19.22
C ARG A 24 1.19 6.82 -18.64
N PRO A 25 2.32 6.18 -19.01
CA PRO A 25 3.64 6.57 -18.50
C PRO A 25 4.07 7.96 -18.99
N ALA A 26 4.69 8.75 -18.11
CA ALA A 26 5.33 10.01 -18.47
C ALA A 26 6.53 9.76 -19.41
N ARG A 27 6.88 10.77 -20.22
CA ARG A 27 7.92 10.62 -21.28
C ARG A 27 9.29 10.17 -20.76
N ASN A 28 9.67 10.55 -19.55
CA ASN A 28 10.97 10.22 -18.94
C ASN A 28 10.92 9.00 -18.01
N MET A 29 9.76 8.41 -17.82
CA MET A 29 9.51 7.38 -16.80
C MET A 29 10.41 6.16 -16.98
N LEU A 30 10.56 5.62 -18.20
CA LEU A 30 11.45 4.48 -18.48
C LEU A 30 12.91 4.76 -18.11
N LYS A 31 13.38 5.99 -18.38
CA LYS A 31 14.74 6.41 -18.00
C LYS A 31 14.88 6.46 -16.47
N GLN A 32 13.90 6.99 -15.77
CA GLN A 32 13.94 7.07 -14.29
C GLN A 32 13.92 5.68 -13.65
N ILE A 33 13.12 4.75 -14.17
CA ILE A 33 13.14 3.35 -13.72
C ILE A 33 14.51 2.70 -14.00
N ALA A 34 15.07 2.89 -15.21
CA ALA A 34 16.36 2.29 -15.56
C ALA A 34 17.51 2.78 -14.66
N LEU A 35 17.55 4.07 -14.32
CA LEU A 35 18.54 4.63 -13.39
C LEU A 35 18.52 3.98 -12.00
N GLY A 36 17.36 3.53 -11.53
CA GLY A 36 17.25 2.83 -10.26
C GLY A 36 17.95 1.47 -10.22
N PHE A 37 18.32 0.91 -11.39
CA PHE A 37 19.03 -0.37 -11.50
C PHE A 37 20.56 -0.25 -11.61
N GLU A 38 21.15 0.92 -11.38
CA GLU A 38 22.62 1.09 -11.38
C GLU A 38 23.29 0.21 -10.31
N ASP A 39 22.66 0.02 -9.14
CA ASP A 39 23.13 -0.95 -8.14
C ASP A 39 22.69 -2.37 -8.55
N PRO A 40 23.65 -3.32 -8.75
CA PRO A 40 23.33 -4.71 -9.10
C PRO A 40 22.47 -5.45 -8.06
N GLN A 41 22.42 -4.99 -6.81
CA GLN A 41 21.62 -5.58 -5.75
C GLN A 41 20.14 -5.13 -5.80
N VAL A 42 19.81 -4.18 -6.68
CA VAL A 42 18.42 -3.74 -6.84
C VAL A 42 17.69 -4.74 -7.74
N GLY A 43 16.73 -5.44 -7.15
CA GLY A 43 15.86 -6.39 -7.86
C GLY A 43 14.63 -5.75 -8.47
N ALA A 44 14.14 -4.65 -7.88
CA ALA A 44 12.99 -3.91 -8.38
C ALA A 44 13.12 -2.39 -8.19
N VAL A 45 12.52 -1.65 -9.13
CA VAL A 45 12.36 -0.19 -9.05
C VAL A 45 10.89 0.13 -9.26
N MET A 46 10.31 0.93 -8.37
CA MET A 46 8.90 1.31 -8.41
C MET A 46 8.76 2.79 -8.71
N GLY A 47 7.78 3.12 -9.55
CA GLY A 47 7.44 4.50 -9.87
C GLY A 47 6.20 4.99 -9.11
N ARG A 48 5.89 6.26 -9.34
CA ARG A 48 4.76 6.97 -8.75
C ARG A 48 3.53 6.86 -9.63
N VAL A 49 2.39 6.52 -9.03
CA VAL A 49 1.09 6.51 -9.69
C VAL A 49 0.32 7.78 -9.34
N ILE A 50 -0.23 8.45 -10.35
CA ILE A 50 -0.98 9.72 -10.24
C ILE A 50 -2.31 9.57 -10.98
N PRO A 51 -3.47 9.76 -10.34
CA PRO A 51 -4.75 9.78 -11.02
C PRO A 51 -4.85 10.96 -12.00
N TYR A 52 -5.34 10.72 -13.23
CA TYR A 52 -5.55 11.81 -14.20
C TYR A 52 -7.02 12.29 -14.30
N ASN A 53 -7.99 11.48 -13.89
CA ASN A 53 -9.41 11.82 -13.91
C ASN A 53 -9.91 12.42 -12.58
N THR A 54 -9.07 13.17 -11.88
CA THR A 54 -9.31 13.67 -10.51
C THR A 54 -10.55 14.56 -10.38
N ASN A 55 -10.90 15.30 -11.44
CA ASN A 55 -12.00 16.26 -11.42
C ASN A 55 -13.36 15.69 -11.87
N THR A 56 -13.46 14.37 -12.09
CA THR A 56 -14.70 13.74 -12.57
C THR A 56 -15.81 13.80 -11.51
N ASN A 57 -15.49 13.44 -10.26
CA ASN A 57 -16.43 13.47 -9.15
C ASN A 57 -15.71 13.49 -7.78
N MET A 58 -16.50 13.49 -6.69
CA MET A 58 -15.95 13.54 -5.34
C MET A 58 -15.09 12.31 -5.02
N LEU A 59 -15.47 11.10 -5.46
CA LEU A 59 -14.72 9.88 -5.22
C LEU A 59 -13.32 9.95 -5.87
N THR A 60 -13.23 10.39 -7.12
CA THR A 60 -11.94 10.51 -7.83
C THR A 60 -11.04 11.55 -7.17
N ARG A 61 -11.59 12.63 -6.60
CA ARG A 61 -10.83 13.60 -5.80
C ARG A 61 -10.30 12.98 -4.51
N LEU A 62 -11.12 12.22 -3.77
CA LEU A 62 -10.69 11.54 -2.55
C LEU A 62 -9.61 10.47 -2.84
N ILE A 63 -9.73 9.73 -3.96
CA ILE A 63 -8.70 8.78 -4.40
C ILE A 63 -7.40 9.52 -4.74
N ASN A 64 -7.47 10.70 -5.35
CA ASN A 64 -6.28 11.50 -5.62
C ASN A 64 -5.55 11.91 -4.33
N LEU A 65 -6.27 12.31 -3.29
CA LEU A 65 -5.68 12.61 -1.97
C LEU A 65 -4.96 11.39 -1.38
N GLU A 66 -5.62 10.23 -1.42
CA GLU A 66 -5.04 8.96 -0.96
C GLU A 66 -3.77 8.60 -1.75
N ARG A 67 -3.81 8.70 -3.09
CA ARG A 67 -2.66 8.40 -3.95
C ARG A 67 -1.51 9.38 -3.72
N SER A 68 -1.81 10.67 -3.55
CA SER A 68 -0.81 11.68 -3.24
C SER A 68 -0.11 11.35 -1.91
N GLY A 69 -0.84 11.11 -0.82
CA GLY A 69 -0.26 10.68 0.46
C GLY A 69 0.61 9.43 0.31
N GLY A 70 0.00 8.35 -0.19
CA GLY A 70 0.67 7.04 -0.29
C GLY A 70 1.94 7.06 -1.16
N TYR A 71 1.93 7.72 -2.31
CA TYR A 71 3.10 7.71 -3.19
C TYR A 71 4.10 8.83 -2.86
N GLN A 72 3.63 10.07 -2.65
CA GLN A 72 4.52 11.21 -2.45
C GLN A 72 5.17 11.20 -1.06
N VAL A 73 4.49 10.70 -0.05
CA VAL A 73 4.98 10.71 1.34
C VAL A 73 5.31 9.30 1.81
N ASP A 74 4.36 8.36 1.89
CA ASP A 74 4.60 7.04 2.50
C ASP A 74 5.68 6.24 1.76
N GLN A 75 5.54 6.02 0.45
CA GLN A 75 6.53 5.25 -0.32
C GLN A 75 7.90 5.93 -0.33
N GLN A 76 7.94 7.26 -0.45
CA GLN A 76 9.18 8.01 -0.40
C GLN A 76 9.83 7.93 0.99
N ALA A 77 9.05 8.02 2.06
CA ALA A 77 9.54 7.87 3.43
C ALA A 77 10.11 6.46 3.67
N ARG A 78 9.40 5.41 3.23
CA ARG A 78 9.86 4.02 3.32
C ARG A 78 11.21 3.84 2.62
N TYR A 79 11.35 4.41 1.43
CA TYR A 79 12.62 4.36 0.69
C TYR A 79 13.74 5.09 1.43
N ASN A 80 13.49 6.31 1.91
CA ASN A 80 14.48 7.12 2.63
C ASN A 80 14.90 6.49 3.96
N LEU A 81 13.96 5.87 4.69
CA LEU A 81 14.19 5.16 5.95
C LEU A 81 14.74 3.75 5.75
N LYS A 82 14.94 3.31 4.50
CA LYS A 82 15.40 1.96 4.13
C LYS A 82 14.51 0.86 4.71
N THR A 83 13.21 1.11 4.77
CA THR A 83 12.20 0.11 5.12
C THR A 83 11.67 -0.58 3.85
N ILE A 84 10.37 -0.85 3.71
CA ILE A 84 9.82 -1.64 2.60
C ILE A 84 8.95 -0.76 1.68
N PRO A 85 9.50 -0.14 0.61
CA PRO A 85 8.67 0.37 -0.47
C PRO A 85 7.91 -0.79 -1.12
N GLN A 86 6.58 -0.67 -1.23
CA GLN A 86 5.73 -1.74 -1.71
C GLN A 86 5.44 -1.57 -3.20
N TYR A 87 5.61 -2.65 -3.97
CA TYR A 87 5.14 -2.72 -5.34
C TYR A 87 3.62 -2.80 -5.38
N GLY A 88 2.98 -1.96 -6.15
CA GLY A 88 1.52 -1.83 -6.21
C GLY A 88 0.87 -2.49 -7.43
N GLY A 89 1.49 -3.52 -8.02
CA GLY A 89 0.96 -4.29 -9.15
C GLY A 89 1.23 -3.69 -10.53
N THR A 90 1.64 -2.43 -10.59
CA THR A 90 1.90 -1.68 -11.82
C THR A 90 3.04 -0.69 -11.61
N VAL A 91 3.55 -0.09 -12.70
CA VAL A 91 4.60 0.95 -12.65
C VAL A 91 5.87 0.45 -11.94
N GLY A 92 6.18 -0.85 -12.11
CA GLY A 92 7.35 -1.51 -11.53
C GLY A 92 8.27 -2.09 -12.59
N GLY A 93 9.57 -1.84 -12.42
CA GLY A 93 10.63 -2.50 -13.17
C GLY A 93 11.28 -3.60 -12.33
N PHE A 94 11.66 -4.71 -12.96
CA PHE A 94 12.28 -5.86 -12.31
C PHE A 94 13.48 -6.36 -13.12
N ARG A 95 14.54 -6.83 -12.44
CA ARG A 95 15.57 -7.61 -13.13
C ARG A 95 14.97 -8.92 -13.61
N LYS A 96 15.15 -9.22 -14.89
CA LYS A 96 14.61 -10.43 -15.50
C LYS A 96 15.19 -11.69 -14.85
N ASP A 97 16.49 -11.70 -14.56
CA ASP A 97 17.16 -12.84 -13.92
C ASP A 97 16.57 -13.13 -12.56
N PHE A 98 16.34 -12.10 -11.73
CA PHE A 98 15.63 -12.26 -10.45
C PHE A 98 14.26 -12.92 -10.63
N LEU A 99 13.44 -12.44 -11.57
CA LEU A 99 12.12 -13.02 -11.80
C LEU A 99 12.21 -14.48 -12.25
N LEU A 100 13.18 -14.81 -13.13
CA LEU A 100 13.37 -16.19 -13.61
C LEU A 100 13.84 -17.12 -12.48
N GLU A 101 14.83 -16.70 -11.68
CA GLU A 101 15.37 -17.47 -10.56
C GLU A 101 14.35 -17.73 -9.46
N THR A 102 13.45 -16.78 -9.23
CA THR A 102 12.44 -16.87 -8.16
C THR A 102 11.08 -17.42 -8.60
N GLY A 103 10.95 -17.83 -9.89
CA GLY A 103 9.74 -18.47 -10.41
C GLY A 103 8.69 -17.51 -11.01
N GLY A 104 9.06 -16.26 -11.30
CA GLY A 104 8.18 -15.27 -11.94
C GLY A 104 7.10 -14.70 -11.01
N PHE A 105 6.00 -14.27 -11.60
CA PHE A 105 4.81 -13.81 -10.87
C PHE A 105 3.99 -15.01 -10.38
N ASN A 106 3.68 -15.06 -9.09
CA ASN A 106 3.01 -16.22 -8.49
C ASN A 106 1.51 -16.29 -8.90
N PRO A 107 1.08 -17.28 -9.70
CA PRO A 107 -0.30 -17.36 -10.16
C PRO A 107 -1.28 -17.90 -9.11
N LYS A 108 -0.77 -18.33 -7.95
CA LYS A 108 -1.58 -18.91 -6.87
C LYS A 108 -1.94 -17.89 -5.77
N VAL A 109 -1.59 -16.61 -5.97
CA VAL A 109 -1.82 -15.53 -5.02
C VAL A 109 -2.59 -14.42 -5.71
N LEU A 110 -3.59 -13.88 -5.04
CA LEU A 110 -4.43 -12.83 -5.60
C LEU A 110 -3.72 -11.47 -5.62
N ALA A 111 -2.83 -11.20 -4.63
CA ALA A 111 -1.98 -10.02 -4.55
C ALA A 111 -0.53 -10.41 -4.88
N GLU A 112 -0.26 -10.72 -6.15
CA GLU A 112 1.05 -11.11 -6.64
C GLU A 112 2.11 -10.02 -6.48
N ASP A 113 1.68 -8.77 -6.45
CA ASP A 113 2.49 -7.59 -6.23
C ASP A 113 3.05 -7.52 -4.80
N THR A 114 2.17 -7.68 -3.82
CA THR A 114 2.56 -7.74 -2.41
C THR A 114 3.43 -8.96 -2.15
N GLU A 115 3.06 -10.12 -2.70
CA GLU A 115 3.85 -11.34 -2.60
C GLU A 115 5.26 -11.14 -3.16
N LEU A 116 5.37 -10.54 -4.35
CA LEU A 116 6.64 -10.27 -4.99
C LEU A 116 7.51 -9.30 -4.17
N THR A 117 6.88 -8.28 -3.56
CA THR A 117 7.57 -7.36 -2.65
C THR A 117 8.22 -8.11 -1.48
N TYR A 118 7.45 -8.95 -0.78
CA TYR A 118 7.99 -9.73 0.34
C TYR A 118 9.03 -10.76 -0.10
N ARG A 119 8.86 -11.38 -1.25
CA ARG A 119 9.83 -12.30 -1.83
C ARG A 119 11.15 -11.62 -2.13
N LEU A 120 11.15 -10.39 -2.65
CA LEU A 120 12.36 -9.59 -2.85
C LEU A 120 13.11 -9.39 -1.54
N PHE A 121 12.45 -8.82 -0.53
CA PHE A 121 13.09 -8.47 0.73
C PHE A 121 13.53 -9.71 1.53
N THR A 122 12.75 -10.78 1.55
CA THR A 122 13.11 -12.03 2.27
C THR A 122 14.25 -12.79 1.61
N ASN A 123 14.58 -12.50 0.36
CA ASN A 123 15.73 -13.04 -0.38
C ASN A 123 16.91 -12.06 -0.50
N GLY A 124 16.87 -10.92 0.19
CA GLY A 124 17.99 -9.98 0.28
C GLY A 124 18.15 -9.01 -0.89
N TRP A 125 17.15 -8.91 -1.76
CA TRP A 125 17.14 -7.94 -2.83
C TRP A 125 16.71 -6.56 -2.33
N LYS A 126 17.27 -5.52 -2.92
CA LYS A 126 16.88 -4.14 -2.66
C LYS A 126 15.75 -3.70 -3.59
N VAL A 127 14.91 -2.81 -3.09
CA VAL A 127 13.87 -2.13 -3.86
C VAL A 127 14.14 -0.63 -3.82
N VAL A 128 14.07 0.01 -4.98
CA VAL A 128 14.19 1.47 -5.13
C VAL A 128 12.80 2.05 -5.42
N TYR A 129 12.47 3.15 -4.75
CA TYR A 129 11.32 3.96 -5.11
C TYR A 129 11.79 5.20 -5.87
N ALA A 130 11.37 5.32 -7.13
CA ALA A 130 11.70 6.42 -8.03
C ALA A 130 10.49 7.37 -8.14
N ASN A 131 10.34 8.31 -7.21
CA ASN A 131 9.23 9.26 -7.16
C ASN A 131 9.07 10.10 -8.45
N SER A 132 10.17 10.34 -9.16
CA SER A 132 10.18 11.05 -10.45
C SER A 132 9.75 10.20 -11.66
N ALA A 133 9.58 8.89 -11.47
CA ALA A 133 9.08 7.96 -12.48
C ALA A 133 7.55 7.94 -12.45
N GLU A 134 6.93 8.98 -12.99
CA GLU A 134 5.48 9.15 -12.92
C GLU A 134 4.74 8.36 -13.98
N CYS A 135 3.59 7.80 -13.58
CA CYS A 135 2.64 7.15 -14.45
C CYS A 135 1.21 7.52 -14.04
N TYR A 136 0.35 7.76 -15.02
CA TYR A 136 -1.00 8.25 -14.78
C TYR A 136 -2.03 7.12 -14.88
N GLU A 137 -2.90 7.01 -13.85
CA GLU A 137 -3.98 6.00 -13.80
C GLU A 137 -5.36 6.62 -13.96
N GLU A 138 -6.33 5.82 -14.41
CA GLU A 138 -7.75 6.15 -14.33
C GLU A 138 -8.33 5.61 -13.03
N SER A 139 -8.70 6.52 -12.11
CA SER A 139 -9.32 6.13 -10.84
C SER A 139 -10.77 5.69 -11.03
N PRO A 140 -11.27 4.71 -10.23
CA PRO A 140 -12.68 4.32 -10.25
C PRO A 140 -13.61 5.50 -9.98
N GLU A 141 -14.63 5.67 -10.82
CA GLU A 141 -15.63 6.75 -10.71
C GLU A 141 -16.89 6.33 -9.91
N SER A 142 -16.99 5.06 -9.54
CA SER A 142 -18.13 4.49 -8.83
C SER A 142 -17.71 3.86 -7.50
N TRP A 143 -18.42 4.17 -6.41
CA TRP A 143 -18.24 3.57 -5.09
C TRP A 143 -18.35 2.05 -5.11
N ASN A 144 -19.26 1.49 -5.95
CA ASN A 144 -19.40 0.05 -6.08
C ASN A 144 -18.16 -0.61 -6.69
N VAL A 145 -17.56 0.03 -7.71
CA VAL A 145 -16.32 -0.44 -8.33
C VAL A 145 -15.17 -0.36 -7.33
N ARG A 146 -15.05 0.80 -6.65
CA ARG A 146 -14.03 1.00 -5.61
C ARG A 146 -14.16 0.01 -4.46
N GLY A 147 -15.36 -0.25 -3.97
CA GLY A 147 -15.61 -1.22 -2.91
C GLY A 147 -15.17 -2.65 -3.30
N ARG A 148 -15.49 -3.10 -4.52
CA ARG A 148 -15.02 -4.41 -5.03
C ARG A 148 -13.49 -4.47 -5.15
N GLN A 149 -12.87 -3.38 -5.59
CA GLN A 149 -11.41 -3.27 -5.70
C GLN A 149 -10.75 -3.42 -4.32
N ILE A 150 -11.24 -2.70 -3.30
CA ILE A 150 -10.72 -2.77 -1.93
C ILE A 150 -10.92 -4.16 -1.32
N ARG A 151 -12.07 -4.80 -1.52
CA ARG A 151 -12.31 -6.19 -1.07
C ARG A 151 -11.28 -7.15 -1.68
N ARG A 152 -11.05 -7.05 -2.99
CA ARG A 152 -10.06 -7.86 -3.70
C ARG A 152 -8.65 -7.65 -3.14
N TRP A 153 -8.28 -6.39 -2.89
CA TRP A 153 -6.99 -6.06 -2.29
C TRP A 153 -6.86 -6.61 -0.87
N SER A 154 -7.88 -6.41 -0.03
CA SER A 154 -7.89 -6.93 1.34
C SER A 154 -7.72 -8.44 1.36
N ARG A 155 -8.47 -9.17 0.54
CA ARG A 155 -8.35 -10.62 0.43
C ARG A 155 -6.93 -11.03 0.05
N GLY A 156 -6.40 -10.47 -1.04
CA GLY A 156 -5.06 -10.82 -1.52
C GLY A 156 -3.95 -10.51 -0.53
N HIS A 157 -4.01 -9.35 0.15
CA HIS A 157 -3.05 -8.99 1.18
C HIS A 157 -3.09 -9.92 2.39
N ASN A 158 -4.28 -10.35 2.83
CA ASN A 158 -4.41 -11.29 3.95
C ASN A 158 -3.89 -12.69 3.57
N GLU A 159 -4.05 -13.13 2.32
CA GLU A 159 -3.39 -14.36 1.83
C GLU A 159 -1.85 -14.25 1.95
N VAL A 160 -1.28 -13.08 1.63
CA VAL A 160 0.17 -12.82 1.76
C VAL A 160 0.58 -12.69 3.22
N LEU A 161 -0.22 -12.06 4.09
CA LEU A 161 0.02 -12.00 5.53
C LEU A 161 0.28 -13.40 6.11
N PHE A 162 -0.62 -14.35 5.89
CA PHE A 162 -0.46 -15.71 6.41
C PHE A 162 0.74 -16.44 5.83
N ARG A 163 1.12 -16.13 4.59
CA ARG A 163 2.27 -16.76 3.93
C ARG A 163 3.61 -16.18 4.38
N TYR A 164 3.69 -14.86 4.56
CA TYR A 164 4.95 -14.16 4.79
C TYR A 164 5.19 -13.70 6.23
N LEU A 165 4.25 -13.92 7.16
CA LEU A 165 4.42 -13.57 8.57
C LEU A 165 5.70 -14.18 9.16
N ILE A 166 5.84 -15.50 9.09
CA ILE A 166 7.02 -16.20 9.62
C ILE A 166 8.28 -15.90 8.81
N PRO A 167 8.30 -15.98 7.46
CA PRO A 167 9.46 -15.59 6.67
C PRO A 167 9.99 -14.18 6.97
N THR A 168 9.12 -13.19 7.16
CA THR A 168 9.52 -11.81 7.51
C THR A 168 10.25 -11.75 8.84
N ILE A 169 9.79 -12.49 9.85
CA ILE A 169 10.41 -12.52 11.18
C ILE A 169 11.77 -13.24 11.13
N THR A 170 11.85 -14.35 10.40
CA THR A 170 12.99 -15.29 10.47
C THR A 170 14.10 -15.00 9.46
N THR A 171 13.82 -14.26 8.38
CA THR A 171 14.84 -13.98 7.34
C THR A 171 16.08 -13.30 7.94
N PRO A 172 17.31 -13.70 7.55
CA PRO A 172 18.52 -13.00 7.92
C PRO A 172 18.78 -11.73 7.10
N TYR A 173 18.08 -11.53 6.00
CA TYR A 173 18.35 -10.45 5.04
C TYR A 173 17.70 -9.11 5.42
N MET A 174 16.74 -9.11 6.32
CA MET A 174 16.04 -7.91 6.77
C MET A 174 16.54 -7.45 8.14
N GLY A 175 16.87 -6.17 8.27
CA GLY A 175 17.17 -5.54 9.56
C GLY A 175 15.93 -5.41 10.45
N LEU A 176 16.12 -5.13 11.74
CA LEU A 176 15.01 -5.04 12.71
C LEU A 176 13.92 -4.04 12.28
N PHE A 177 14.31 -2.85 11.82
CA PHE A 177 13.36 -1.84 11.36
C PHE A 177 12.56 -2.29 10.14
N GLN A 178 13.20 -2.97 9.19
CA GLN A 178 12.51 -3.55 8.03
C GLN A 178 11.53 -4.65 8.43
N LYS A 179 11.89 -5.49 9.41
CA LYS A 179 10.99 -6.52 9.94
C LYS A 179 9.77 -5.91 10.61
N ILE A 180 9.97 -4.89 11.46
CA ILE A 180 8.88 -4.18 12.13
C ILE A 180 7.96 -3.52 11.10
N ASP A 181 8.51 -2.76 10.15
CA ASP A 181 7.75 -2.13 9.09
C ASP A 181 7.03 -3.15 8.22
N GLY A 182 7.72 -4.23 7.84
CA GLY A 182 7.14 -5.33 7.09
C GLY A 182 5.97 -6.00 7.79
N LEU A 183 6.05 -6.18 9.11
CA LEU A 183 4.93 -6.71 9.89
C LEU A 183 3.75 -5.73 9.90
N PHE A 184 3.97 -4.43 10.13
CA PHE A 184 2.89 -3.43 10.04
C PHE A 184 2.25 -3.41 8.66
N LEU A 185 3.05 -3.51 7.61
CA LEU A 185 2.55 -3.55 6.23
C LEU A 185 1.74 -4.82 5.95
N LEU A 186 2.15 -6.00 6.46
CA LEU A 186 1.36 -7.22 6.36
C LEU A 186 0.01 -7.10 7.05
N PHE A 187 -0.04 -6.45 8.22
CA PHE A 187 -1.27 -6.30 9.00
C PHE A 187 -2.16 -5.14 8.54
N ILE A 188 -1.77 -4.36 7.54
CA ILE A 188 -2.49 -3.14 7.13
C ILE A 188 -3.97 -3.39 6.80
N TYR A 189 -4.31 -4.54 6.22
CA TYR A 189 -5.70 -4.94 5.93
C TYR A 189 -6.36 -5.76 7.03
N ALA A 190 -5.61 -6.25 8.01
CA ALA A 190 -6.17 -6.93 9.18
C ALA A 190 -6.55 -5.94 10.30
N VAL A 191 -5.76 -4.87 10.49
CA VAL A 191 -5.99 -3.85 11.54
C VAL A 191 -7.41 -3.24 11.46
N PRO A 192 -7.97 -2.84 10.31
CA PRO A 192 -9.33 -2.31 10.23
C PRO A 192 -10.40 -3.27 10.73
N VAL A 193 -10.20 -4.58 10.56
CA VAL A 193 -11.11 -5.62 11.07
C VAL A 193 -11.11 -5.64 12.60
N PHE A 194 -9.92 -5.62 13.21
CA PHE A 194 -9.78 -5.55 14.67
C PHE A 194 -10.39 -4.27 15.25
N LEU A 195 -10.22 -3.13 14.57
CA LEU A 195 -10.83 -1.87 14.95
C LEU A 195 -12.36 -1.95 14.91
N LEU A 196 -12.93 -2.50 13.84
CA LEU A 196 -14.39 -2.68 13.73
C LEU A 196 -14.94 -3.58 14.83
N VAL A 197 -14.31 -4.73 15.07
CA VAL A 197 -14.68 -5.65 16.16
C VAL A 197 -14.56 -4.94 17.52
N GLY A 198 -13.47 -4.22 17.77
CA GLY A 198 -13.26 -3.44 18.99
C GLY A 198 -14.35 -2.41 19.22
N TRP A 199 -14.81 -1.73 18.19
CA TRP A 199 -15.94 -0.78 18.30
C TRP A 199 -17.25 -1.47 18.64
N VAL A 200 -17.57 -2.59 17.98
CA VAL A 200 -18.79 -3.36 18.29
C VAL A 200 -18.78 -3.85 19.73
N VAL A 201 -17.65 -4.40 20.18
CA VAL A 201 -17.48 -4.86 21.58
C VAL A 201 -17.60 -3.69 22.56
N SER A 202 -16.94 -2.55 22.29
CA SER A 202 -16.98 -1.36 23.15
C SER A 202 -18.39 -0.80 23.28
N LEU A 203 -19.16 -0.73 22.19
CA LEU A 203 -20.56 -0.33 22.21
C LEU A 203 -21.41 -1.30 23.03
N GLY A 204 -21.19 -2.62 22.88
CA GLY A 204 -21.87 -3.64 23.67
C GLY A 204 -21.61 -3.47 25.17
N LEU A 205 -20.35 -3.32 25.56
CA LEU A 205 -19.96 -3.09 26.97
C LEU A 205 -20.55 -1.78 27.54
N PHE A 206 -20.60 -0.72 26.70
CA PHE A 206 -21.23 0.54 27.11
C PHE A 206 -22.71 0.34 27.45
N PHE A 207 -23.49 -0.31 26.61
CA PHE A 207 -24.92 -0.54 26.85
C PHE A 207 -25.18 -1.54 27.98
N LEU A 208 -24.22 -2.42 28.29
CA LEU A 208 -24.29 -3.35 29.43
C LEU A 208 -23.83 -2.69 30.75
N GLY A 209 -23.35 -1.45 30.75
CA GLY A 209 -22.84 -0.75 31.94
C GLY A 209 -21.46 -1.22 32.41
N GLU A 210 -20.75 -2.03 31.59
CA GLU A 210 -19.45 -2.67 31.92
C GLU A 210 -18.23 -1.86 31.47
N MET A 211 -18.38 -0.55 31.20
CA MET A 211 -17.28 0.33 30.76
C MET A 211 -16.27 0.69 31.85
N GLN A 212 -16.38 0.11 33.07
CA GLN A 212 -15.46 0.41 34.19
C GLN A 212 -14.11 -0.34 34.12
N ILE A 213 -13.76 -0.94 32.98
CA ILE A 213 -12.53 -1.72 32.79
C ILE A 213 -11.25 -0.87 33.03
N PHE A 214 -11.36 0.45 32.88
CA PHE A 214 -10.23 1.37 33.05
C PHE A 214 -10.45 2.28 34.27
N SER A 215 -9.96 1.86 35.42
CA SER A 215 -10.10 2.57 36.68
C SER A 215 -9.13 3.73 36.93
N GLY A 216 -8.46 4.23 35.91
CA GLY A 216 -7.51 5.33 36.04
C GLY A 216 -7.64 6.38 34.96
N TRP A 217 -7.87 7.65 35.31
CA TRP A 217 -7.90 8.76 34.35
C TRP A 217 -6.64 8.86 33.48
N TRP A 218 -5.48 8.41 33.98
CA TRP A 218 -4.23 8.32 33.24
C TRP A 218 -4.31 7.37 32.05
N VAL A 219 -4.99 6.24 32.20
CA VAL A 219 -5.17 5.26 31.11
C VAL A 219 -6.05 5.86 30.02
N ILE A 220 -7.13 6.54 30.42
CA ILE A 220 -8.04 7.23 29.48
C ILE A 220 -7.27 8.33 28.73
N LEU A 221 -6.48 9.13 29.45
CA LEU A 221 -5.65 10.19 28.83
C LEU A 221 -4.64 9.61 27.86
N PHE A 222 -3.89 8.58 28.27
CA PHE A 222 -2.87 7.92 27.43
C PHE A 222 -3.50 7.31 26.16
N LEU A 223 -4.58 6.54 26.32
CA LEU A 223 -5.30 5.95 25.19
C LEU A 223 -5.92 7.02 24.29
N GLY A 224 -6.43 8.11 24.86
CA GLY A 224 -6.97 9.24 24.12
C GLY A 224 -5.89 9.92 23.26
N ILE A 225 -4.72 10.20 23.83
CA ILE A 225 -3.60 10.79 23.10
C ILE A 225 -3.09 9.83 22.01
N TYR A 226 -2.86 8.55 22.34
CA TYR A 226 -2.40 7.54 21.42
C TYR A 226 -3.34 7.36 20.23
N ASN A 227 -4.64 7.23 20.52
CA ASN A 227 -5.68 7.09 19.49
C ASN A 227 -5.78 8.36 18.63
N SER A 228 -5.70 9.55 19.22
CA SER A 228 -5.73 10.80 18.48
C SER A 228 -4.53 10.92 17.51
N LEU A 229 -3.31 10.68 17.98
CA LEU A 229 -2.11 10.73 17.15
C LEU A 229 -2.18 9.73 15.99
N GLY A 230 -2.60 8.48 16.27
CA GLY A 230 -2.73 7.45 15.23
C GLY A 230 -3.78 7.80 14.17
N ASN A 231 -4.92 8.37 14.60
CA ASN A 231 -5.98 8.77 13.66
C ASN A 231 -5.62 10.02 12.84
N PHE A 232 -4.78 10.92 13.37
CA PHE A 232 -4.34 12.11 12.63
C PHE A 232 -3.18 11.83 11.67
N ALA A 233 -2.42 10.77 11.83
CA ALA A 233 -1.28 10.46 10.97
C ALA A 233 -1.60 10.47 9.46
N PRO A 234 -2.69 9.81 8.98
CA PRO A 234 -3.05 9.86 7.57
C PRO A 234 -3.39 11.27 7.06
N PHE A 235 -3.96 12.12 7.92
CA PHE A 235 -4.26 13.51 7.55
C PHE A 235 -2.99 14.35 7.42
N PHE A 236 -2.00 14.14 8.28
CA PHE A 236 -0.68 14.77 8.16
C PHE A 236 0.04 14.30 6.90
N GLU A 237 0.01 13.02 6.60
CA GLU A 237 0.60 12.43 5.40
C GLU A 237 0.01 13.06 4.14
N ILE A 238 -1.33 13.03 4.00
CA ILE A 238 -2.03 13.60 2.85
C ILE A 238 -1.83 15.12 2.80
N GLY A 239 -1.96 15.83 3.93
CA GLY A 239 -1.76 17.28 3.98
C GLY A 239 -0.36 17.68 3.55
N THR A 240 0.66 16.94 3.95
CA THR A 240 2.05 17.15 3.54
C THR A 240 2.22 16.91 2.04
N SER A 241 1.66 15.83 1.51
CA SER A 241 1.74 15.52 0.09
C SER A 241 1.10 16.61 -0.78
N LEU A 242 -0.03 17.15 -0.35
CA LEU A 242 -0.71 18.25 -1.07
C LEU A 242 0.12 19.54 -1.13
N ILE A 243 0.88 19.83 -0.07
CA ILE A 243 1.82 20.98 -0.09
C ILE A 243 2.94 20.71 -1.08
N ILE A 244 3.53 19.51 -1.07
CA ILE A 244 4.63 19.14 -1.96
C ILE A 244 4.16 19.13 -3.43
N ASP A 245 2.96 18.66 -3.71
CA ASP A 245 2.36 18.61 -5.05
C ASP A 245 1.82 19.98 -5.53
N GLY A 246 1.88 21.02 -4.70
CA GLY A 246 1.41 22.36 -5.05
C GLY A 246 -0.12 22.49 -5.08
N LEU A 247 -0.83 21.62 -4.36
CA LEU A 247 -2.31 21.53 -4.34
C LEU A 247 -2.90 21.84 -2.93
N PRO A 248 -2.44 22.88 -2.19
CA PRO A 248 -2.89 23.10 -0.82
C PRO A 248 -4.40 23.38 -0.70
N GLY A 249 -5.05 23.86 -1.76
CA GLY A 249 -6.50 24.07 -1.78
C GLY A 249 -7.31 22.79 -1.63
N GLU A 250 -6.79 21.63 -2.04
CA GLU A 250 -7.45 20.33 -1.87
C GLU A 250 -7.49 19.89 -0.39
N ALA A 251 -6.71 20.50 0.50
CA ALA A 251 -6.74 20.22 1.93
C ALA A 251 -8.12 20.45 2.57
N LEU A 252 -8.97 21.26 1.96
CA LEU A 252 -10.36 21.44 2.39
C LEU A 252 -11.19 20.13 2.32
N LEU A 253 -10.74 19.14 1.55
CA LEU A 253 -11.37 17.83 1.45
C LEU A 253 -10.92 16.84 2.53
N LEU A 254 -9.86 17.15 3.28
CA LEU A 254 -9.33 16.24 4.32
C LEU A 254 -10.41 15.76 5.31
N PRO A 255 -11.33 16.60 5.82
CA PRO A 255 -12.40 16.10 6.70
C PRO A 255 -13.27 15.02 6.05
N LEU A 256 -13.45 15.04 4.73
CA LEU A 256 -14.24 14.04 4.00
C LEU A 256 -13.51 12.69 3.92
N MET A 257 -12.19 12.66 4.09
CA MET A 257 -11.42 11.41 4.13
C MET A 257 -11.85 10.51 5.31
N MET A 258 -12.44 11.06 6.37
CA MET A 258 -13.01 10.24 7.45
C MET A 258 -14.10 9.28 6.93
N PHE A 259 -15.01 9.78 6.07
CA PHE A 259 -16.04 8.94 5.46
C PHE A 259 -15.44 7.89 4.54
N ASN A 260 -14.39 8.27 3.80
CA ASN A 260 -13.65 7.35 2.95
C ASN A 260 -12.99 6.22 3.78
N PHE A 261 -12.39 6.54 4.94
CA PHE A 261 -11.82 5.53 5.83
C PHE A 261 -12.87 4.57 6.40
N PHE A 262 -14.07 5.04 6.78
CA PHE A 262 -15.17 4.17 7.19
C PHE A 262 -15.63 3.24 6.05
N PHE A 263 -15.76 3.79 4.84
CA PHE A 263 -16.09 3.00 3.66
C PHE A 263 -15.04 1.92 3.39
N TYR A 264 -13.74 2.26 3.55
CA TYR A 264 -12.64 1.31 3.37
C TYR A 264 -12.66 0.25 4.48
N MET A 265 -12.76 0.64 5.73
CA MET A 265 -12.81 -0.28 6.87
C MET A 265 -13.92 -1.33 6.68
N TRP A 266 -15.10 -0.93 6.24
CA TRP A 266 -16.21 -1.83 5.93
C TRP A 266 -15.85 -2.82 4.80
N ASN A 267 -15.37 -2.32 3.66
CA ASN A 267 -15.05 -3.17 2.52
C ASN A 267 -13.81 -4.06 2.77
N ILE A 268 -12.83 -3.57 3.54
CA ILE A 268 -11.67 -4.35 4.00
C ILE A 268 -12.14 -5.52 4.87
N SER A 269 -13.04 -5.26 5.82
CA SER A 269 -13.56 -6.30 6.72
C SER A 269 -14.31 -7.39 5.95
N LEU A 270 -15.10 -7.01 4.95
CA LEU A 270 -15.74 -7.98 4.07
C LEU A 270 -14.72 -8.81 3.27
N GLY A 271 -13.66 -8.17 2.74
CA GLY A 271 -12.60 -8.87 2.01
C GLY A 271 -11.76 -9.79 2.90
N PHE A 272 -11.62 -9.48 4.18
CA PHE A 272 -10.94 -10.34 5.15
C PHE A 272 -11.69 -11.66 5.37
N TRP A 273 -13.02 -11.63 5.45
CA TRP A 273 -13.84 -12.84 5.57
C TRP A 273 -13.84 -13.70 4.31
N ASP A 274 -13.51 -13.12 3.16
CA ASP A 274 -13.42 -13.83 1.87
C ASP A 274 -12.03 -14.48 1.66
N ALA A 275 -11.03 -14.19 2.52
CA ALA A 275 -9.67 -14.73 2.44
C ALA A 275 -9.55 -16.09 3.12
#